data_cf46d2b704f627a7de204a996fddeee6
#
_entry.id   cf46d2b704f627a7de204a996fddeee6
#
_cell.length_a   1.000
_cell.length_b   1.000
_cell.length_c   1.000
_cell.angle_alpha   90.00
_cell.angle_beta   90.00
_cell.angle_gamma   90.00
#
_symmetry.space_group_name_H-M   'P 1'
#
loop_
_entity.id
_entity.type
_entity.pdbx_description
1 polymer ?
#
loop_
_entity_poly.entity_id
_entity_poly.type
_entity_poly.pdbx_seq_one_letter_code
_entity_poly.pdbx_strand_id
1 'polypeptide(L)'
;MAKKAVVAKKRNVKVDAMGQLHVHSSFNNIIVSLANSEGQVISWSSAGKMGFRGSKKNTPYAAQMAAQDCAKIAYDLGLRKVKAYVKGPGNGRESAIRTIHGAGIEVIEIIDVTPLPHNGCRPPKRRRV
;
A
#
# COMPACT_ATOMS: atom_id res chain seq x y z
N MET A 1 5.81 28.14 27.23
CA MET A 1 6.28 28.00 26.19
C MET A 1 5.64 27.29 25.28
N ALA A 2 4.92 27.86 24.72
CA ALA A 2 4.26 27.16 23.78
C ALA A 2 5.25 26.63 22.83
N LYS A 3 5.47 25.41 22.93
CA LYS A 3 5.90 24.78 21.82
C LYS A 3 5.00 25.16 20.72
N LYS A 4 5.38 26.11 19.98
CA LYS A 4 4.80 26.25 18.72
C LYS A 4 4.89 24.93 18.08
N ALA A 5 3.78 24.24 18.09
CA ALA A 5 3.62 23.16 17.21
C ALA A 5 4.15 23.62 15.87
N VAL A 6 5.23 23.06 15.46
CA VAL A 6 5.68 23.21 14.12
C VAL A 6 4.56 22.67 13.28
N VAL A 7 3.76 23.56 12.77
CA VAL A 7 2.74 23.18 11.83
C VAL A 7 3.50 22.67 10.62
N ALA A 8 3.61 21.38 10.53
CA ALA A 8 4.12 20.75 9.35
C ALA A 8 3.31 21.28 8.18
N LYS A 9 3.95 21.95 7.27
CA LYS A 9 3.31 22.37 6.03
C LYS A 9 2.68 21.14 5.43
N LYS A 10 1.37 21.14 5.32
CA LYS A 10 0.67 20.07 4.61
C LYS A 10 1.22 20.00 3.20
N ARG A 11 1.67 18.82 2.84
CA ARG A 11 2.09 18.57 1.48
C ARG A 11 0.92 18.85 0.54
N ASN A 12 1.16 19.69 -0.45
CA ASN A 12 0.17 19.85 -1.49
C ASN A 12 0.39 18.78 -2.55
N VAL A 13 -0.29 17.66 -2.36
CA VAL A 13 -0.27 16.59 -3.35
C VAL A 13 -1.51 16.75 -4.23
N LYS A 14 -1.29 16.91 -5.52
CA LYS A 14 -2.38 17.03 -6.47
C LYS A 14 -3.02 15.66 -6.64
N VAL A 15 -4.32 15.57 -6.41
CA VAL A 15 -5.07 14.33 -6.56
C VAL A 15 -5.86 14.38 -7.85
N ASP A 16 -5.45 13.58 -8.84
CA ASP A 16 -6.18 13.42 -10.09
C ASP A 16 -7.16 12.26 -9.97
N ALA A 17 -8.09 12.14 -10.91
CA ALA A 17 -8.99 10.99 -10.95
C ALA A 17 -8.24 9.69 -11.24
N MET A 18 -7.12 9.77 -11.94
CA MET A 18 -6.25 8.63 -12.28
C MET A 18 -5.04 8.64 -11.37
N GLY A 19 -4.69 7.50 -10.81
CA GLY A 19 -3.52 7.37 -9.94
C GLY A 19 -2.89 5.99 -10.01
N GLN A 20 -2.11 5.67 -9.00
CA GLN A 20 -1.38 4.41 -8.88
C GLN A 20 -1.68 3.77 -7.53
N LEU A 21 -1.88 2.45 -7.56
CA LEU A 21 -1.97 1.65 -6.35
C LEU A 21 -0.68 0.83 -6.24
N HIS A 22 -0.01 0.93 -5.12
CA HIS A 22 1.18 0.13 -4.85
C HIS A 22 0.90 -0.80 -3.69
N VAL A 23 0.97 -2.11 -3.94
CA VAL A 23 0.80 -3.13 -2.92
C VAL A 23 2.13 -3.84 -2.73
N HIS A 24 2.71 -3.70 -1.56
CA HIS A 24 3.92 -4.42 -1.18
C HIS A 24 3.55 -5.48 -0.16
N SER A 25 3.59 -6.75 -0.58
CA SER A 25 3.16 -7.85 0.26
C SER A 25 4.37 -8.76 0.55
N SER A 26 4.76 -8.82 1.81
CA SER A 26 5.81 -9.74 2.26
C SER A 26 5.17 -10.93 3.00
N PHE A 27 5.98 -11.87 3.44
CA PHE A 27 5.48 -13.01 4.22
C PHE A 27 4.95 -12.59 5.59
N ASN A 28 5.37 -11.43 6.09
CA ASN A 28 5.03 -10.99 7.44
C ASN A 28 4.14 -9.74 7.50
N ASN A 29 3.92 -9.07 6.41
CA ASN A 29 3.16 -7.82 6.43
C ASN A 29 2.67 -7.45 5.03
N ILE A 30 1.79 -6.47 4.96
CA ILE A 30 1.36 -5.87 3.71
C ILE A 30 1.30 -4.36 3.89
N ILE A 31 1.76 -3.63 2.89
CA ILE A 31 1.69 -2.18 2.84
C ILE A 31 0.96 -1.80 1.56
N VAL A 32 -0.09 -0.99 1.70
CA VAL A 32 -0.88 -0.50 0.58
C VAL A 32 -0.70 1.01 0.51
N SER A 33 -0.34 1.50 -0.66
CA SER A 33 -0.17 2.94 -0.88
C SER A 33 -0.93 3.35 -2.12
N LEU A 34 -1.64 4.46 -2.04
CA LEU A 34 -2.28 5.08 -3.20
C LEU A 34 -1.54 6.37 -3.53
N ALA A 35 -1.18 6.52 -4.78
CA ALA A 35 -0.40 7.65 -5.25
C ALA A 35 -1.09 8.32 -6.44
N ASN A 36 -0.69 9.55 -6.73
CA ASN A 36 -1.17 10.25 -7.92
C ASN A 36 -0.40 9.75 -9.16
N SER A 37 -0.72 10.32 -10.32
CA SER A 37 -0.06 9.95 -11.58
C SER A 37 1.45 10.23 -11.59
N GLU A 38 1.92 11.12 -10.74
CA GLU A 38 3.33 11.49 -10.64
C GLU A 38 4.10 10.63 -9.62
N GLY A 39 3.42 9.72 -8.92
CA GLY A 39 4.02 8.84 -7.92
C GLY A 39 4.07 9.41 -6.51
N GLN A 40 3.46 10.56 -6.27
CA GLN A 40 3.39 11.13 -4.92
C GLN A 40 2.30 10.43 -4.12
N VAL A 41 2.61 9.94 -2.92
CA VAL A 41 1.68 9.17 -2.10
C VAL A 41 0.57 10.05 -1.56
N ILE A 42 -0.68 9.67 -1.81
CA ILE A 42 -1.88 10.34 -1.32
C ILE A 42 -2.28 9.77 0.04
N SER A 43 -2.34 8.46 0.13
CA SER A 43 -2.69 7.76 1.36
C SER A 43 -1.96 6.42 1.42
N TRP A 44 -1.78 5.92 2.62
CA TRP A 44 -1.15 4.62 2.83
C TRP A 44 -1.72 3.95 4.07
N SER A 45 -1.62 2.64 4.09
CA SER A 45 -1.96 1.87 5.27
C SER A 45 -1.20 0.54 5.25
N SER A 46 -1.12 -0.10 6.39
CA SER A 46 -0.47 -1.40 6.50
C SER A 46 -1.21 -2.25 7.53
N ALA A 47 -0.94 -3.54 7.54
CA ALA A 47 -1.50 -4.42 8.56
C ALA A 47 -1.09 -3.97 9.96
N GLY A 48 0.16 -3.52 10.13
CA GLY A 48 0.64 -3.00 11.40
C GLY A 48 -0.07 -1.72 11.84
N LYS A 49 -0.35 -0.83 10.89
CA LYS A 49 -1.10 0.40 11.16
C LYS A 49 -2.51 0.11 11.67
N MET A 50 -3.15 -0.94 11.16
CA MET A 50 -4.49 -1.34 11.53
C MET A 50 -4.56 -2.13 12.84
N GLY A 51 -3.44 -2.30 13.52
CA GLY A 51 -3.41 -2.96 14.83
C GLY A 51 -3.06 -4.45 14.81
N PHE A 52 -2.87 -5.05 13.64
CA PHE A 52 -2.45 -6.46 13.57
C PHE A 52 -1.01 -6.62 14.04
N ARG A 53 -0.72 -7.72 14.68
CA ARG A 53 0.62 -8.00 15.23
C ARG A 53 1.04 -9.43 14.92
N GLY A 54 2.34 -9.65 14.80
CA GLY A 54 2.93 -10.96 14.56
C GLY A 54 2.45 -11.60 13.27
N SER A 55 2.14 -12.87 13.30
CA SER A 55 1.67 -13.63 12.13
C SER A 55 0.33 -13.18 11.58
N LYS A 56 -0.45 -12.45 12.37
CA LYS A 56 -1.76 -11.94 11.93
C LYS A 56 -1.63 -10.89 10.82
N LYS A 57 -0.48 -10.24 10.68
CA LYS A 57 -0.23 -9.27 9.62
C LYS A 57 -0.17 -9.91 8.23
N ASN A 58 0.03 -11.22 8.17
CA ASN A 58 0.14 -11.94 6.90
C ASN A 58 -1.18 -12.56 6.45
N THR A 59 -2.30 -12.11 6.95
CA THR A 59 -3.59 -12.68 6.58
C THR A 59 -4.28 -11.85 5.51
N PRO A 60 -5.10 -12.48 4.64
CA PRO A 60 -5.90 -11.73 3.68
C PRO A 60 -6.84 -10.73 4.34
N TYR A 61 -7.34 -11.05 5.51
CA TYR A 61 -8.20 -10.13 6.27
C TYR A 61 -7.45 -8.85 6.66
N ALA A 62 -6.21 -8.97 7.11
CA ALA A 62 -5.37 -7.80 7.43
C ALA A 62 -5.16 -6.93 6.19
N ALA A 63 -4.94 -7.55 5.04
CA ALA A 63 -4.80 -6.86 3.76
C ALA A 63 -6.08 -6.10 3.39
N GLN A 64 -7.25 -6.71 3.58
CA GLN A 64 -8.53 -6.05 3.35
C GLN A 64 -8.69 -4.82 4.23
N MET A 65 -8.38 -4.91 5.50
CA MET A 65 -8.53 -3.80 6.42
C MET A 65 -7.59 -2.64 6.06
N ALA A 66 -6.35 -2.96 5.73
CA ALA A 66 -5.37 -1.96 5.31
C ALA A 66 -5.81 -1.26 4.01
N ALA A 67 -6.24 -2.04 3.03
CA ALA A 67 -6.70 -1.50 1.75
C ALA A 67 -7.94 -0.64 1.90
N GLN A 68 -8.88 -1.05 2.74
CA GLN A 68 -10.10 -0.31 3.00
C GLN A 68 -9.81 1.05 3.61
N ASP A 69 -8.95 1.11 4.60
CA ASP A 69 -8.54 2.36 5.24
C ASP A 69 -7.89 3.32 4.23
N CYS A 70 -6.95 2.80 3.46
CA CYS A 70 -6.25 3.56 2.42
C CYS A 70 -7.22 4.09 1.34
N ALA A 71 -8.10 3.22 0.84
CA ALA A 71 -9.06 3.55 -0.21
C ALA A 71 -10.06 4.61 0.22
N LYS A 72 -10.53 4.54 1.44
CA LYS A 72 -11.49 5.50 1.98
C LYS A 72 -10.93 6.92 1.94
N ILE A 73 -9.70 7.08 2.39
CA ILE A 73 -9.04 8.39 2.42
C ILE A 73 -8.83 8.90 0.99
N ALA A 74 -8.34 8.06 0.10
CA ALA A 74 -8.07 8.46 -1.28
C ALA A 74 -9.35 8.76 -2.07
N TYR A 75 -10.40 8.00 -1.85
CA TYR A 75 -11.69 8.23 -2.49
C TYR A 75 -12.27 9.59 -2.09
N ASP A 76 -12.17 9.94 -0.82
CA ASP A 76 -12.62 11.25 -0.32
C ASP A 76 -11.83 12.40 -0.93
N LEU A 77 -10.58 12.16 -1.31
CA LEU A 77 -9.73 13.16 -1.95
C LEU A 77 -9.94 13.26 -3.46
N GLY A 78 -10.70 12.35 -4.06
CA GLY A 78 -11.07 12.45 -5.47
C GLY A 78 -10.48 11.38 -6.39
N LEU A 79 -9.70 10.44 -5.88
CA LEU A 79 -9.15 9.36 -6.70
C LEU A 79 -10.25 8.40 -7.12
N ARG A 80 -10.29 8.03 -8.40
CA ARG A 80 -11.35 7.16 -8.94
C ARG A 80 -10.83 5.96 -9.71
N LYS A 81 -9.68 6.08 -10.36
CA LYS A 81 -9.09 5.01 -11.18
C LYS A 81 -7.63 4.85 -10.85
N VAL A 82 -7.16 3.61 -10.79
CA VAL A 82 -5.76 3.32 -10.49
C VAL A 82 -5.23 2.19 -11.35
N LYS A 83 -3.91 2.24 -11.59
CA LYS A 83 -3.16 1.08 -12.08
C LYS A 83 -2.52 0.43 -10.86
N ALA A 84 -2.71 -0.86 -10.70
CA ALA A 84 -2.17 -1.58 -9.55
C ALA A 84 -0.78 -2.13 -9.86
N TYR A 85 0.18 -1.79 -9.01
CA TYR A 85 1.54 -2.31 -9.06
C TYR A 85 1.73 -3.20 -7.85
N VAL A 86 1.84 -4.50 -8.05
CA VAL A 86 1.90 -5.49 -6.98
C VAL A 86 3.32 -6.04 -6.86
N LYS A 87 3.84 -6.06 -5.66
CA LYS A 87 5.20 -6.48 -5.38
C LYS A 87 5.23 -7.44 -4.21
N GLY A 88 5.99 -8.52 -4.35
CA GLY A 88 6.25 -9.46 -3.27
C GLY A 88 5.36 -10.70 -3.26
N PRO A 89 5.75 -11.72 -2.48
CA PRO A 89 5.11 -13.03 -2.50
C PRO A 89 3.98 -13.24 -1.49
N GLY A 90 3.59 -12.22 -0.73
CA GLY A 90 2.62 -12.39 0.36
C GLY A 90 1.23 -12.77 -0.09
N ASN A 91 0.42 -13.25 0.85
CA ASN A 91 -0.91 -13.77 0.57
C ASN A 91 -2.00 -12.69 0.43
N GLY A 92 -1.72 -11.46 0.79
CA GLY A 92 -2.72 -10.38 0.81
C GLY A 92 -2.90 -9.63 -0.50
N ARG A 93 -2.16 -9.98 -1.54
CA ARG A 93 -2.11 -9.25 -2.81
C ARG A 93 -3.50 -9.08 -3.44
N GLU A 94 -4.17 -10.19 -3.68
CA GLU A 94 -5.48 -10.18 -4.33
C GLU A 94 -6.56 -9.54 -3.47
N SER A 95 -6.54 -9.82 -2.17
CA SER A 95 -7.52 -9.26 -1.24
C SER A 95 -7.43 -7.73 -1.18
N ALA A 96 -6.23 -7.18 -1.21
CA ALA A 96 -6.01 -5.73 -1.23
C ALA A 96 -6.61 -5.12 -2.50
N ILE A 97 -6.32 -5.70 -3.65
CA ILE A 97 -6.83 -5.19 -4.94
C ILE A 97 -8.35 -5.24 -4.99
N ARG A 98 -8.95 -6.35 -4.57
CA ARG A 98 -10.41 -6.51 -4.53
C ARG A 98 -11.06 -5.47 -3.62
N THR A 99 -10.46 -5.21 -2.49
CA THR A 99 -10.98 -4.23 -1.52
C THR A 99 -10.92 -2.82 -2.08
N ILE A 100 -9.85 -2.46 -2.75
CA ILE A 100 -9.71 -1.16 -3.42
C ILE A 100 -10.82 -1.01 -4.47
N HIS A 101 -11.03 -2.03 -5.30
CA HIS A 101 -12.07 -2.01 -6.31
C HIS A 101 -13.47 -1.89 -5.67
N GLY A 102 -13.73 -2.63 -4.62
CA GLY A 102 -15.00 -2.60 -3.89
C GLY A 102 -15.27 -1.28 -3.18
N ALA A 103 -14.23 -0.50 -2.88
CA ALA A 103 -14.38 0.81 -2.25
C ALA A 103 -14.76 1.93 -3.24
N GLY A 104 -14.88 1.61 -4.52
CA GLY A 104 -15.27 2.58 -5.54
C GLY A 104 -14.12 3.11 -6.40
N ILE A 105 -12.90 2.64 -6.17
CA ILE A 105 -11.75 3.01 -6.98
C ILE A 105 -11.53 1.90 -8.02
N GLU A 106 -11.75 2.21 -9.29
CA GLU A 106 -11.61 1.23 -10.36
C GLU A 106 -10.14 0.87 -10.59
N VAL A 107 -9.84 -0.42 -10.59
CA VAL A 107 -8.51 -0.92 -10.93
C VAL A 107 -8.51 -1.26 -12.42
N ILE A 108 -7.76 -0.47 -13.20
CA ILE A 108 -7.74 -0.60 -14.65
C ILE A 108 -6.82 -1.73 -15.09
N GLU A 109 -5.67 -1.83 -14.45
CA GLU A 109 -4.61 -2.74 -14.87
C GLU A 109 -3.86 -3.24 -13.63
N ILE A 110 -3.44 -4.49 -13.65
CA ILE A 110 -2.66 -5.09 -12.58
C ILE A 110 -1.32 -5.49 -13.15
N ILE A 111 -0.25 -4.92 -12.60
CA ILE A 111 1.11 -5.17 -13.06
C ILE A 111 1.91 -5.74 -11.90
N ASP A 112 2.53 -6.90 -12.09
CA ASP A 112 3.40 -7.48 -11.08
C ASP A 112 4.81 -6.91 -11.28
N VAL A 113 5.32 -6.23 -10.27
CA VAL A 113 6.64 -5.58 -10.30
C VAL A 113 7.61 -6.21 -9.31
N THR A 114 7.35 -7.45 -8.90
CA THR A 114 8.24 -8.18 -8.00
C THR A 114 9.65 -8.24 -8.60
N PRO A 115 10.68 -7.79 -7.89
CA PRO A 115 12.03 -7.76 -8.44
C PRO A 115 12.62 -9.15 -8.60
N LEU A 116 13.25 -9.38 -9.74
CA LEU A 116 13.97 -10.62 -10.02
C LEU A 116 15.43 -10.27 -10.31
N PRO A 117 16.32 -10.37 -9.32
CA PRO A 117 17.71 -9.98 -9.53
C PRO A 117 18.42 -10.91 -10.50
N HIS A 118 19.32 -10.33 -11.32
CA HIS A 118 20.16 -11.11 -12.21
C HIS A 118 21.43 -11.48 -11.44
N ASN A 119 21.31 -12.39 -10.48
CA ASN A 119 22.30 -12.78 -9.49
C ASN A 119 22.56 -11.77 -8.37
N GLY A 120 22.24 -10.53 -8.49
CA GLY A 120 22.24 -9.51 -7.45
C GLY A 120 23.28 -9.62 -6.33
N CYS A 121 22.91 -9.11 -5.15
CA CYS A 121 23.78 -9.14 -3.98
C CYS A 121 23.75 -10.51 -3.30
N ARG A 122 24.84 -10.83 -2.62
CA ARG A 122 24.90 -12.04 -1.80
C ARG A 122 23.78 -12.00 -0.74
N PRO A 123 22.94 -13.08 -0.63
CA PRO A 123 21.90 -13.11 0.38
C PRO A 123 22.50 -13.19 1.79
N PRO A 124 21.73 -12.77 2.81
CA PRO A 124 22.19 -12.85 4.20
C PRO A 124 22.37 -14.31 4.61
N LYS A 125 23.15 -14.50 5.66
CA LYS A 125 23.38 -15.85 6.15
C LYS A 125 22.08 -16.49 6.65
N ARG A 126 22.03 -17.81 6.59
CA ARG A 126 20.87 -18.59 7.03
C ARG A 126 20.55 -18.32 8.51
N ARG A 127 19.26 -18.15 8.81
CA ARG A 127 18.82 -18.00 10.20
C ARG A 127 19.08 -19.26 10.99
N ARG A 128 19.51 -19.09 12.22
CA ARG A 128 19.52 -20.17 13.17
C ARG A 128 18.11 -20.36 13.69
N VAL A 129 17.62 -21.58 13.57
CA VAL A 129 16.26 -21.92 14.01
C VAL A 129 16.36 -22.89 15.16
#